data_1d890153e2024e9a3d4f6d0e407e7a89
#
_entry.id   1d890153e2024e9a3d4f6d0e407e7a89
#
_cell.length_a   1.000
_cell.length_b   1.000
_cell.length_c   1.000
_cell.angle_alpha   90.00
_cell.angle_beta   90.00
_cell.angle_gamma   90.00
#
_symmetry.space_group_name_H-M   'P 1'
#
loop_
_entity.id
_entity.type
_entity.pdbx_description
1 polymer ?
#
loop_
_entity_poly.entity_id
_entity_poly.type
_entity_poly.pdbx_seq_one_letter_code
_entity_poly.pdbx_strand_id
1 'polypeptide(L)'
;MEFFDSHCHLDPMRYLGEVPEVVARARAAGVVGMAVIGTRAMDSEAAADLAAREPGIVAAAGIHPNDVNHVEAGEWDTIVSLAESGRVAAIGETGLDWFRDHASPDLQREWFDRHIRLAQRLSLPLVVHTRE
;
A
#
# COMPACT_ATOMS: atom_id res chain seq x y z
N MET A 1 -21.94 -12.17 -10.78
CA MET A 1 -20.62 -12.72 -10.37
C MET A 1 -19.99 -11.69 -9.45
N GLU A 2 -19.41 -12.12 -8.33
CA GLU A 2 -18.76 -11.23 -7.38
C GLU A 2 -17.25 -11.32 -7.55
N PHE A 3 -16.56 -10.18 -7.41
CA PHE A 3 -15.11 -10.08 -7.54
C PHE A 3 -14.50 -9.41 -6.31
N PHE A 4 -13.29 -9.78 -5.96
CA PHE A 4 -12.44 -9.06 -5.03
C PHE A 4 -11.21 -8.52 -5.79
N ASP A 5 -11.01 -7.20 -5.76
CA ASP A 5 -9.80 -6.60 -6.31
C ASP A 5 -8.70 -6.64 -5.24
N SER A 6 -7.75 -7.57 -5.42
CA SER A 6 -6.70 -7.81 -4.44
C SER A 6 -5.54 -6.80 -4.50
N HIS A 7 -5.52 -5.89 -5.49
CA HIS A 7 -4.45 -4.91 -5.63
C HIS A 7 -4.88 -3.71 -6.48
N CYS A 8 -5.26 -2.64 -5.84
CA CYS A 8 -5.54 -1.37 -6.51
C CYS A 8 -4.92 -0.18 -5.78
N HIS A 9 -4.72 0.90 -6.53
CA HIS A 9 -4.22 2.17 -6.01
C HIS A 9 -5.30 3.24 -6.18
N LEU A 10 -5.86 3.72 -5.05
CA LEU A 10 -6.87 4.77 -5.00
C LEU A 10 -6.31 6.02 -4.32
N ASP A 11 -5.17 6.50 -4.83
CA ASP A 11 -4.53 7.72 -4.35
C ASP A 11 -5.42 8.95 -4.62
N PRO A 12 -5.83 9.71 -3.57
CA PRO A 12 -6.67 10.89 -3.74
C PRO A 12 -6.06 11.98 -4.63
N MET A 13 -4.74 12.09 -4.67
CA MET A 13 -4.05 13.05 -5.54
C MET A 13 -4.17 12.65 -7.02
N ARG A 14 -4.10 11.36 -7.31
CA ARG A 14 -4.24 10.82 -8.66
C ARG A 14 -5.67 10.92 -9.18
N TYR A 15 -6.66 10.71 -8.31
CA TYR A 15 -8.08 10.74 -8.66
C TYR A 15 -8.76 12.07 -8.36
N LEU A 16 -8.03 13.11 -7.92
CA LEU A 16 -8.52 14.48 -7.73
C LEU A 16 -9.84 14.57 -6.95
N GLY A 17 -10.04 13.69 -5.96
CA GLY A 17 -11.26 13.66 -5.15
C GLY A 17 -12.36 12.75 -5.67
N GLU A 18 -12.20 12.07 -6.81
CA GLU A 18 -13.20 11.16 -7.41
C GLU A 18 -13.16 9.72 -6.86
N VAL A 19 -12.41 9.47 -5.77
CA VAL A 19 -12.30 8.12 -5.19
C VAL A 19 -13.67 7.53 -4.82
N PRO A 20 -14.63 8.26 -4.21
CA PRO A 20 -15.94 7.72 -3.91
C PRO A 20 -16.70 7.24 -5.15
N GLU A 21 -16.62 7.98 -6.26
CA GLU A 21 -17.24 7.63 -7.53
C GLU A 21 -16.58 6.40 -8.17
N VAL A 22 -15.25 6.26 -8.05
CA VAL A 22 -14.52 5.07 -8.51
C VAL A 22 -14.97 3.85 -7.72
N VAL A 23 -15.07 3.93 -6.40
CA VAL A 23 -15.55 2.85 -5.53
C VAL A 23 -17.01 2.49 -5.88
N ALA A 24 -17.87 3.48 -6.08
CA ALA A 24 -19.27 3.25 -6.46
C ALA A 24 -19.40 2.52 -7.82
N ARG A 25 -18.61 2.91 -8.81
CA ARG A 25 -18.58 2.22 -10.12
C ARG A 25 -18.06 0.78 -10.01
N ALA A 26 -17.03 0.55 -9.23
CA ALA A 26 -16.49 -0.79 -8.99
C ALA A 26 -17.55 -1.70 -8.35
N ARG A 27 -18.26 -1.21 -7.33
CA ARG A 27 -19.36 -1.94 -6.68
C ARG A 27 -20.51 -2.25 -7.65
N ALA A 28 -20.91 -1.27 -8.47
CA ALA A 28 -21.92 -1.45 -9.49
C ALA A 28 -21.52 -2.52 -10.53
N ALA A 29 -20.22 -2.71 -10.77
CA ALA A 29 -19.68 -3.74 -11.65
C ALA A 29 -19.50 -5.12 -10.97
N GLY A 30 -19.85 -5.25 -9.68
CA GLY A 30 -19.78 -6.50 -8.93
C GLY A 30 -18.51 -6.70 -8.11
N VAL A 31 -17.70 -5.66 -7.91
CA VAL A 31 -16.55 -5.71 -6.98
C VAL A 31 -17.08 -5.57 -5.56
N VAL A 32 -17.03 -6.66 -4.78
CA VAL A 32 -17.54 -6.71 -3.41
C VAL A 32 -16.50 -6.31 -2.36
N GLY A 33 -15.22 -6.30 -2.74
CA GLY A 33 -14.14 -5.85 -1.85
C GLY A 33 -12.90 -5.46 -2.63
N MET A 34 -12.06 -4.63 -2.00
CA MET A 34 -10.83 -4.10 -2.58
C MET A 34 -9.71 -4.05 -1.54
N ALA A 35 -8.49 -4.42 -1.95
CA ALA A 35 -7.28 -4.10 -1.21
C ALA A 35 -6.63 -2.86 -1.82
N VAL A 36 -6.68 -1.75 -1.10
CA VAL A 36 -6.07 -0.48 -1.51
C VAL A 36 -4.65 -0.42 -0.97
N ILE A 37 -3.69 -0.29 -1.87
CA ILE A 37 -2.27 -0.47 -1.56
C ILE A 37 -1.55 0.88 -1.57
N GLY A 38 -0.92 1.22 -0.45
CA GLY A 38 -0.04 2.37 -0.33
C GLY A 38 1.34 2.11 -0.93
N THR A 39 1.99 3.16 -1.38
CA THR A 39 3.36 3.15 -1.95
C THR A 39 4.30 4.12 -1.24
N ARG A 40 3.74 5.05 -0.44
CA ARG A 40 4.40 6.03 0.42
C ARG A 40 3.55 6.24 1.69
N ALA A 41 4.05 7.01 2.65
CA ALA A 41 3.32 7.31 3.88
C ALA A 41 1.96 7.97 3.60
N MET A 42 1.94 9.00 2.76
CA MET A 42 0.73 9.78 2.48
C MET A 42 -0.40 8.95 1.85
N ASP A 43 -0.11 8.14 0.86
CA ASP A 43 -1.13 7.31 0.21
C ASP A 43 -1.50 6.08 1.06
N SER A 44 -0.58 5.59 1.91
CA SER A 44 -0.88 4.57 2.92
C SER A 44 -1.86 5.08 3.98
N GLU A 45 -1.71 6.33 4.46
CA GLU A 45 -2.68 6.97 5.35
C GLU A 45 -4.04 7.14 4.67
N ALA A 46 -4.05 7.61 3.42
CA ALA A 46 -5.28 7.76 2.64
C ALA A 46 -5.99 6.42 2.41
N ALA A 47 -5.24 5.34 2.13
CA ALA A 47 -5.78 3.99 2.00
C ALA A 47 -6.40 3.49 3.32
N ALA A 48 -5.72 3.72 4.45
CA ALA A 48 -6.21 3.36 5.78
C ALA A 48 -7.47 4.16 6.15
N ASP A 49 -7.52 5.45 5.83
CA ASP A 49 -8.70 6.30 6.04
C ASP A 49 -9.88 5.85 5.16
N LEU A 50 -9.63 5.44 3.92
CA LEU A 50 -10.66 4.91 3.03
C LEU A 50 -11.20 3.58 3.57
N ALA A 51 -10.33 2.67 3.99
CA ALA A 51 -10.73 1.38 4.59
C ALA A 51 -11.57 1.57 5.87
N ALA A 52 -11.28 2.59 6.68
CA ALA A 52 -12.06 2.88 7.89
C ALA A 52 -13.48 3.38 7.59
N ARG A 53 -13.72 3.97 6.41
CA ARG A 53 -15.02 4.57 6.03
C ARG A 53 -15.85 3.67 5.11
N GLU A 54 -15.21 2.82 4.34
CA GLU A 54 -15.84 2.07 3.26
C GLU A 54 -15.85 0.56 3.55
N PRO A 55 -17.01 -0.04 3.87
CA PRO A 55 -17.11 -1.49 4.09
C PRO A 55 -16.58 -2.29 2.89
N GLY A 56 -15.86 -3.39 3.17
CA GLY A 56 -15.27 -4.25 2.15
C GLY A 56 -13.96 -3.73 1.56
N ILE A 57 -13.45 -2.58 2.02
CA ILE A 57 -12.12 -2.10 1.67
C ILE A 57 -11.16 -2.42 2.80
N VAL A 58 -9.99 -2.95 2.44
CA VAL A 58 -8.84 -3.12 3.33
C VAL A 58 -7.65 -2.33 2.78
N ALA A 59 -6.74 -1.94 3.66
CA ALA A 59 -5.56 -1.16 3.28
C ALA A 59 -4.27 -1.96 3.51
N ALA A 60 -3.25 -1.68 2.70
CA ALA A 60 -1.86 -2.03 2.98
C ALA A 60 -1.01 -0.76 3.05
N ALA A 61 0.00 -0.78 3.93
CA ALA A 61 0.92 0.33 4.10
C ALA A 61 2.36 -0.09 3.87
N GLY A 62 3.07 0.69 3.07
CA GLY A 62 4.47 0.41 2.74
C GLY A 62 5.11 1.49 1.89
N ILE A 63 6.37 1.24 1.54
CA ILE A 63 7.16 2.09 0.65
C ILE A 63 7.62 1.25 -0.54
N HIS A 64 7.18 1.66 -1.73
CA HIS A 64 7.47 0.99 -2.98
C HIS A 64 8.97 1.04 -3.32
N PRO A 65 9.57 0.00 -3.91
CA PRO A 65 11.01 -0.02 -4.24
C PRO A 65 11.48 1.14 -5.11
N ASN A 66 10.61 1.72 -5.94
CA ASN A 66 10.96 2.89 -6.76
C ASN A 66 11.02 4.20 -5.96
N ASP A 67 10.45 4.23 -4.75
CA ASP A 67 10.35 5.42 -3.91
C ASP A 67 11.34 5.44 -2.74
N VAL A 68 12.03 4.32 -2.48
CA VAL A 68 12.94 4.19 -1.31
C VAL A 68 14.08 5.19 -1.31
N ASN A 69 14.47 5.71 -2.48
CA ASN A 69 15.49 6.76 -2.61
C ASN A 69 15.00 8.16 -2.22
N HIS A 70 13.71 8.34 -2.06
CA HIS A 70 13.07 9.63 -1.78
C HIS A 70 12.31 9.64 -0.44
N VAL A 71 12.59 8.67 0.43
CA VAL A 71 11.93 8.57 1.74
C VAL A 71 12.37 9.74 2.62
N GLU A 72 11.39 10.51 3.10
CA GLU A 72 11.59 11.62 3.99
C GLU A 72 11.58 11.19 5.47
N ALA A 73 12.13 12.06 6.33
CA ALA A 73 12.14 11.81 7.76
C ALA A 73 10.70 11.63 8.30
N GLY A 74 10.46 10.54 9.04
CA GLY A 74 9.17 10.23 9.64
C GLY A 74 8.24 9.38 8.77
N GLU A 75 8.48 9.22 7.46
CA GLU A 75 7.61 8.38 6.62
C GLU A 75 7.57 6.92 7.08
N TRP A 76 8.73 6.36 7.43
CA TRP A 76 8.78 5.00 7.96
C TRP A 76 8.04 4.87 9.30
N ASP A 77 8.17 5.86 10.18
CA ASP A 77 7.46 5.87 11.46
C ASP A 77 5.94 5.92 11.25
N THR A 78 5.48 6.63 10.22
CA THR A 78 4.06 6.63 9.80
C THR A 78 3.62 5.23 9.36
N ILE A 79 4.39 4.53 8.51
CA ILE A 79 4.08 3.15 8.09
C ILE A 79 4.01 2.22 9.31
N VAL A 80 4.99 2.29 10.21
CA VAL A 80 5.02 1.49 11.44
C VAL A 80 3.79 1.77 12.31
N SER A 81 3.44 3.05 12.51
CA SER A 81 2.29 3.47 13.31
C SER A 81 0.97 2.95 12.73
N LEU A 82 0.77 3.04 11.42
CA LEU A 82 -0.40 2.50 10.73
C LEU A 82 -0.52 0.98 10.95
N ALA A 83 0.59 0.26 10.83
CA ALA A 83 0.61 -1.18 11.02
C ALA A 83 0.33 -1.59 12.47
N GLU A 84 0.93 -0.91 13.45
CA GLU A 84 0.75 -1.19 14.88
C GLU A 84 -0.64 -0.81 15.40
N SER A 85 -1.26 0.19 14.82
CA SER A 85 -2.63 0.60 15.19
C SER A 85 -3.74 -0.33 14.71
N GLY A 86 -3.41 -1.32 13.86
CA GLY A 86 -4.39 -2.23 13.26
C GLY A 86 -5.25 -1.60 12.16
N ARG A 87 -4.85 -0.44 11.63
CA ARG A 87 -5.57 0.27 10.56
C ARG A 87 -5.31 -0.31 9.17
N VAL A 88 -4.32 -1.18 9.03
CA VAL A 88 -3.99 -1.85 7.78
C VAL A 88 -4.00 -3.37 7.96
N ALA A 89 -4.34 -4.08 6.89
CA ALA A 89 -4.45 -5.54 6.87
C ALA A 89 -3.17 -6.21 6.34
N ALA A 90 -2.26 -5.46 5.73
CA ALA A 90 -1.02 -5.97 5.14
C ALA A 90 0.08 -4.91 5.16
N ILE A 91 1.33 -5.35 5.03
CA ILE A 91 2.51 -4.51 4.83
C ILE A 91 2.88 -4.51 3.35
N GLY A 92 3.04 -3.35 2.78
CA GLY A 92 3.37 -3.15 1.36
C GLY A 92 2.56 -1.99 0.73
N GLU A 93 2.87 -1.64 -0.50
CA GLU A 93 3.68 -2.36 -1.48
C GLU A 93 5.17 -2.19 -1.20
N THR A 94 5.91 -3.28 -1.22
CA THR A 94 7.36 -3.32 -1.01
C THR A 94 7.98 -4.39 -1.90
N GLY A 95 9.29 -4.41 -2.07
CA GLY A 95 9.95 -5.45 -2.85
C GLY A 95 11.11 -4.93 -3.68
N LEU A 96 11.26 -5.45 -4.92
CA LEU A 96 12.39 -5.18 -5.79
C LEU A 96 11.91 -4.82 -7.20
N ASP A 97 12.43 -3.73 -7.76
CA ASP A 97 12.20 -3.31 -9.15
C ASP A 97 13.56 -2.98 -9.79
N TRP A 98 14.06 -3.90 -10.61
CA TRP A 98 15.33 -3.72 -11.29
C TRP A 98 15.17 -3.23 -12.73
N PHE A 99 13.95 -3.15 -13.21
CA PHE A 99 13.64 -2.55 -14.50
C PHE A 99 13.75 -1.02 -14.45
N ARG A 100 13.41 -0.40 -13.31
CA ARG A 100 13.51 1.03 -13.08
C ARG A 100 14.79 1.34 -12.31
N ASP A 101 15.59 2.27 -12.82
CA ASP A 101 16.81 2.75 -12.15
C ASP A 101 16.53 3.93 -11.21
N HIS A 102 15.53 3.75 -10.32
CA HIS A 102 15.11 4.78 -9.37
C HIS A 102 15.86 4.69 -8.03
N ALA A 103 16.27 3.50 -7.64
CA ALA A 103 17.03 3.27 -6.42
C ALA A 103 18.00 2.09 -6.62
N SER A 104 19.14 2.12 -5.94
CA SER A 104 20.12 1.04 -6.03
C SER A 104 19.55 -0.29 -5.53
N PRO A 105 19.98 -1.43 -6.11
CA PRO A 105 19.54 -2.75 -5.65
C PRO A 105 19.76 -3.00 -4.14
N ASP A 106 20.86 -2.50 -3.59
CA ASP A 106 21.16 -2.68 -2.16
C ASP A 106 20.22 -1.87 -1.27
N LEU A 107 19.88 -0.65 -1.66
CA LEU A 107 18.90 0.16 -0.94
C LEU A 107 17.51 -0.47 -1.01
N GLN A 108 17.09 -0.99 -2.17
CA GLN A 108 15.82 -1.71 -2.30
C GLN A 108 15.77 -2.95 -1.41
N ARG A 109 16.86 -3.74 -1.34
CA ARG A 109 16.96 -4.91 -0.45
C ARG A 109 16.88 -4.52 1.03
N GLU A 110 17.56 -3.44 1.43
CA GLU A 110 17.49 -2.93 2.80
C GLU A 110 16.05 -2.57 3.19
N TRP A 111 15.35 -1.83 2.34
CA TRP A 111 13.96 -1.45 2.60
C TRP A 111 13.00 -2.64 2.56
N PHE A 112 13.21 -3.58 1.65
CA PHE A 112 12.42 -4.81 1.61
C PHE A 112 12.59 -5.62 2.90
N ASP A 113 13.82 -5.78 3.40
CA ASP A 113 14.10 -6.45 4.70
C ASP A 113 13.39 -5.74 5.87
N ARG A 114 13.38 -4.40 5.91
CA ARG A 114 12.63 -3.62 6.92
C ARG A 114 11.14 -3.98 6.92
N HIS A 115 10.51 -4.05 5.74
CA HIS A 115 9.11 -4.41 5.62
C HIS A 115 8.84 -5.86 6.02
N ILE A 116 9.71 -6.79 5.63
CA ILE A 116 9.63 -8.20 6.03
C ILE A 116 9.66 -8.32 7.56
N ARG A 117 10.62 -7.66 8.23
CA ARG A 117 10.72 -7.66 9.69
C ARG A 117 9.49 -7.07 10.37
N LEU A 118 8.95 -5.98 9.84
CA LEU A 118 7.73 -5.38 10.37
C LEU A 118 6.54 -6.34 10.23
N ALA A 119 6.36 -6.94 9.06
CA ALA A 119 5.31 -7.91 8.79
C ALA A 119 5.41 -9.15 9.72
N GLN A 120 6.61 -9.70 9.89
CA GLN A 120 6.86 -10.81 10.80
C GLN A 120 6.53 -10.45 12.25
N ARG A 121 6.99 -9.28 12.72
CA ARG A 121 6.76 -8.82 14.10
C ARG A 121 5.27 -8.68 14.42
N LEU A 122 4.47 -8.23 13.44
CA LEU A 122 3.04 -7.98 13.61
C LEU A 122 2.16 -9.13 13.10
N SER A 123 2.75 -10.19 12.55
CA SER A 123 2.02 -11.30 11.92
C SER A 123 1.06 -10.86 10.82
N LEU A 124 1.49 -9.87 10.01
CA LEU A 124 0.75 -9.36 8.87
C LEU A 124 1.29 -9.94 7.55
N PRO A 125 0.43 -10.14 6.54
CA PRO A 125 0.89 -10.53 5.21
C PRO A 125 1.67 -9.41 4.53
N LEU A 126 2.46 -9.77 3.50
CA LEU A 126 3.18 -8.84 2.64
C LEU A 126 2.49 -8.71 1.29
N VAL A 127 2.45 -7.49 0.76
CA VAL A 127 2.15 -7.19 -0.63
C VAL A 127 3.48 -6.87 -1.33
N VAL A 128 3.89 -7.79 -2.23
CA VAL A 128 5.24 -7.77 -2.81
C VAL A 128 5.19 -7.35 -4.28
N HIS A 129 5.96 -6.33 -4.61
CA HIS A 129 6.29 -5.91 -5.97
C HIS A 129 7.55 -6.61 -6.44
N THR A 130 7.53 -7.22 -7.62
CA THR A 130 8.72 -7.75 -8.28
C THR A 130 8.70 -7.39 -9.76
N ARG A 131 9.83 -6.86 -10.25
CA ARG A 131 9.98 -6.52 -11.66
C ARG A 131 11.45 -6.58 -12.06
N GLU A 132 11.75 -7.30 -13.18
CA GLU A 132 13.06 -7.40 -13.82
C GLU A 132 13.17 -6.48 -15.03
#